data_8c1a9a1c44620d490de68ba536773661
#
_entry.id   8c1a9a1c44620d490de68ba536773661
#
_cell.length_a   1.000
_cell.length_b   1.000
_cell.length_c   1.000
_cell.angle_alpha   90.00
_cell.angle_beta   90.00
_cell.angle_gamma   90.00
#
_symmetry.space_group_name_H-M   'P 1'
#
loop_
_entity.id
_entity.type
_entity.pdbx_description
1 polymer ?
#
loop_
_entity_poly.entity_id
_entity_poly.type
_entity_poly.pdbx_seq_one_letter_code
_entity_poly.pdbx_strand_id
1 'polypeptide(L)'
;VMIPLRKLSQRNLLLIASLFLIQPIELLECFGIDFIPTLLNDTYYPTLKTVTDSGNFWDMIVANAGIGQLASLFWAVDTGRLLQAPGLFILGMILARGDYFSRGAGFWVKIFVGSFIASFLFYVAKTSAVDALQIILTMWYNMAFTGMLVSMFVILYQNDVFGRMTNGLRFYGRMSLTNYISQSIIGSLIFFPYALGLASTLGIAWSFVVGLGVMSAQIWFCRRWLRTHRQGPLEAVWHRLTWLK
;
A
#
# COMPACT_ATOMS: atom_id res chain seq x y z
N VAL A 1 -7.63 12.62 -9.61
CA VAL A 1 -8.27 11.54 -10.38
C VAL A 1 -9.66 11.21 -9.83
N MET A 2 -9.86 11.12 -8.51
CA MET A 2 -11.12 10.66 -7.91
C MET A 2 -12.30 11.66 -7.99
N ILE A 3 -12.02 12.97 -7.97
CA ILE A 3 -13.07 14.02 -7.95
C ILE A 3 -13.98 13.95 -9.20
N PRO A 4 -13.47 13.91 -10.43
CA PRO A 4 -14.32 13.79 -11.61
C PRO A 4 -15.08 12.46 -11.70
N LEU A 5 -14.50 11.38 -11.17
CA LEU A 5 -15.09 10.04 -11.19
C LEU A 5 -16.28 9.89 -10.23
N ARG A 6 -16.42 10.80 -9.25
CA ARG A 6 -17.49 10.73 -8.25
C ARG A 6 -18.90 10.78 -8.84
N LYS A 7 -19.07 11.38 -10.01
CA LYS A 7 -20.39 11.51 -10.68
C LYS A 7 -20.73 10.33 -11.61
N LEU A 8 -19.77 9.44 -11.88
CA LEU A 8 -19.96 8.33 -12.81
C LEU A 8 -20.82 7.21 -12.21
N SER A 9 -21.53 6.50 -13.08
CA SER A 9 -22.27 5.31 -12.71
C SER A 9 -21.33 4.18 -12.26
N GLN A 10 -21.83 3.25 -11.46
CA GLN A 10 -21.06 2.12 -10.97
C GLN A 10 -20.51 1.25 -12.12
N ARG A 11 -21.27 1.09 -13.20
CA ARG A 11 -20.85 0.38 -14.41
C ARG A 11 -19.63 1.04 -15.08
N ASN A 12 -19.68 2.37 -15.26
CA ASN A 12 -18.57 3.10 -15.87
C ASN A 12 -17.31 3.06 -15.00
N LEU A 13 -17.48 3.13 -13.67
CA LEU A 13 -16.36 2.97 -12.74
C LEU A 13 -15.73 1.58 -12.84
N LEU A 14 -16.52 0.52 -12.96
CA LEU A 14 -16.02 -0.84 -13.17
C LEU A 14 -15.24 -0.95 -14.48
N LEU A 15 -15.75 -0.38 -15.57
CA LEU A 15 -15.05 -0.40 -16.85
C LEU A 15 -13.70 0.32 -16.78
N ILE A 16 -13.65 1.50 -16.16
CA ILE A 16 -12.41 2.25 -15.99
C ILE A 16 -11.43 1.50 -15.08
N ALA A 17 -11.92 0.95 -13.95
CA ALA A 17 -11.07 0.15 -13.07
C ALA A 17 -10.50 -1.08 -13.77
N SER A 18 -11.32 -1.80 -14.56
CA SER A 18 -10.87 -2.95 -15.33
C SER A 18 -9.81 -2.57 -16.36
N LEU A 19 -9.97 -1.43 -17.05
CA LEU A 19 -8.98 -0.94 -18.01
C LEU A 19 -7.62 -0.70 -17.34
N PHE A 20 -7.61 -0.05 -16.17
CA PHE A 20 -6.39 0.17 -15.41
C PHE A 20 -5.76 -1.14 -14.87
N LEU A 21 -6.59 -2.11 -14.46
CA LEU A 21 -6.12 -3.35 -13.85
C LEU A 21 -5.71 -4.42 -14.85
N ILE A 22 -6.11 -4.30 -16.12
CA ILE A 22 -5.62 -5.16 -17.21
C ILE A 22 -4.16 -4.87 -17.54
N GLN A 23 -3.64 -3.72 -17.13
CA GLN A 23 -2.25 -3.31 -17.37
C GLN A 23 -1.93 -3.24 -18.87
N PRO A 24 -2.52 -2.29 -19.60
CA PRO A 24 -2.35 -2.21 -21.05
C PRO A 24 -0.91 -1.92 -21.49
N ILE A 25 -0.10 -1.28 -20.68
CA ILE A 25 1.32 -0.96 -21.00
C ILE A 25 2.12 -2.27 -21.03
N GLU A 26 2.09 -3.02 -19.94
CA GLU A 26 2.78 -4.30 -19.81
C GLU A 26 2.23 -5.35 -20.79
N LEU A 27 0.93 -5.24 -21.11
CA LEU A 27 0.33 -6.09 -22.14
C LEU A 27 0.91 -5.80 -23.54
N LEU A 28 1.15 -4.53 -23.88
CA LEU A 28 1.79 -4.15 -25.14
C LEU A 28 3.26 -4.62 -25.20
N GLU A 29 3.98 -4.60 -24.10
CA GLU A 29 5.33 -5.17 -24.00
C GLU A 29 5.35 -6.68 -24.30
N CYS A 30 4.31 -7.42 -23.90
CA CYS A 30 4.18 -8.85 -24.27
C CYS A 30 4.09 -9.06 -25.79
N PHE A 31 3.66 -8.06 -26.56
CA PHE A 31 3.62 -8.08 -28.03
C PHE A 31 4.86 -7.46 -28.69
N GLY A 32 5.93 -7.18 -27.92
CA GLY A 32 7.18 -6.61 -28.41
C GLY A 32 7.12 -5.11 -28.70
N ILE A 33 6.15 -4.40 -28.10
CA ILE A 33 6.04 -2.94 -28.18
C ILE A 33 6.65 -2.36 -26.90
N ASP A 34 7.94 -2.05 -26.90
CA ASP A 34 8.65 -1.45 -25.77
C ASP A 34 8.24 0.01 -25.62
N PHE A 35 7.41 0.29 -24.63
CA PHE A 35 6.91 1.64 -24.37
C PHE A 35 7.84 2.46 -23.48
N ILE A 36 8.64 1.81 -22.63
CA ILE A 36 9.46 2.47 -21.63
C ILE A 36 10.85 1.84 -21.60
N PRO A 37 11.92 2.64 -21.75
CA PRO A 37 13.28 2.13 -21.59
C PRO A 37 13.52 1.66 -20.16
N THR A 38 13.72 0.37 -19.95
CA THR A 38 14.11 -0.27 -18.67
C THR A 38 15.41 0.28 -18.07
N LEU A 39 16.18 1.02 -18.87
CA LEU A 39 17.50 1.60 -18.55
C LEU A 39 17.50 2.58 -17.36
N LEU A 40 16.35 3.13 -16.96
CA LEU A 40 16.32 4.21 -15.96
C LEU A 40 16.33 3.69 -14.52
N ASN A 41 15.80 2.51 -14.29
CA ASN A 41 15.71 1.91 -12.94
C ASN A 41 17.11 1.51 -12.42
N ASP A 42 17.93 0.93 -13.26
CA ASP A 42 19.29 0.47 -12.92
C ASP A 42 20.27 1.62 -12.60
N THR A 43 19.94 2.84 -12.99
CA THR A 43 20.80 4.02 -12.78
C THR A 43 20.52 4.71 -11.44
N TYR A 44 19.25 4.83 -11.05
CA TYR A 44 18.85 5.65 -9.89
C TYR A 44 18.94 4.90 -8.55
N TYR A 45 18.60 3.60 -8.52
CA TYR A 45 18.65 2.81 -7.29
C TYR A 45 20.07 2.60 -6.74
N PRO A 46 21.09 2.24 -7.54
CA PRO A 46 22.45 2.15 -7.05
C PRO A 46 22.98 3.45 -6.46
N THR A 47 22.66 4.58 -7.10
CA THR A 47 23.06 5.93 -6.61
C THR A 47 22.37 6.27 -5.28
N LEU A 48 21.09 5.98 -5.13
CA LEU A 48 20.40 6.16 -3.85
C LEU A 48 20.96 5.27 -2.75
N LYS A 49 21.32 4.04 -3.08
CA LYS A 49 21.90 3.10 -2.13
C LYS A 49 23.26 3.61 -1.62
N THR A 50 24.13 4.07 -2.49
CA THR A 50 25.44 4.62 -2.08
C THR A 50 25.29 5.82 -1.14
N VAL A 51 24.34 6.74 -1.43
CA VAL A 51 24.08 7.89 -0.56
C VAL A 51 23.46 7.44 0.78
N THR A 52 22.57 6.45 0.77
CA THR A 52 21.97 5.91 1.98
C THR A 52 23.01 5.23 2.87
N ASP A 53 23.93 4.50 2.27
CA ASP A 53 25.01 3.77 2.97
C ASP A 53 26.10 4.73 3.51
N SER A 54 26.24 5.93 2.96
CA SER A 54 27.18 6.97 3.43
C SER A 54 26.86 7.51 4.83
N GLY A 55 25.64 7.35 5.30
CA GLY A 55 25.20 7.75 6.64
C GLY A 55 25.00 9.25 6.86
N ASN A 56 25.10 10.08 5.83
CA ASN A 56 24.88 11.53 5.94
C ASN A 56 23.37 11.87 5.76
N PHE A 57 22.78 12.44 6.81
CA PHE A 57 21.36 12.79 6.84
C PHE A 57 20.95 13.81 5.76
N TRP A 58 21.77 14.86 5.56
CA TRP A 58 21.46 15.91 4.59
C TRP A 58 21.58 15.44 3.15
N ASP A 59 22.61 14.67 2.84
CA ASP A 59 22.78 14.09 1.51
C ASP A 59 21.63 13.15 1.17
N MET A 60 21.15 12.40 2.16
CA MET A 60 20.00 11.52 1.99
C MET A 60 18.71 12.30 1.73
N ILE A 61 18.46 13.43 2.41
CA ILE A 61 17.30 14.29 2.13
C ILE A 61 17.37 14.83 0.70
N VAL A 62 18.52 15.37 0.29
CA VAL A 62 18.72 15.93 -1.05
C VAL A 62 18.56 14.84 -2.12
N ALA A 63 19.16 13.68 -1.92
CA ALA A 63 19.04 12.56 -2.86
C ALA A 63 17.59 12.08 -2.98
N ASN A 64 16.85 11.94 -1.89
CA ASN A 64 15.44 11.55 -1.91
C ASN A 64 14.54 12.61 -2.54
N ALA A 65 14.81 13.90 -2.33
CA ALA A 65 14.04 14.98 -2.94
C ALA A 65 14.24 15.08 -4.46
N GLY A 66 15.40 14.69 -4.97
CA GLY A 66 15.75 14.68 -6.39
C GLY A 66 15.63 13.29 -7.02
N ILE A 67 16.72 12.56 -6.98
CA ILE A 67 16.88 11.24 -7.61
C ILE A 67 15.85 10.23 -7.07
N GLY A 68 15.53 10.30 -5.78
CA GLY A 68 14.58 9.38 -5.14
C GLY A 68 13.16 9.50 -5.67
N GLN A 69 12.72 10.70 -6.05
CA GLN A 69 11.40 10.88 -6.68
C GLN A 69 11.35 10.23 -8.07
N LEU A 70 12.41 10.40 -8.85
CA LEU A 70 12.54 9.76 -10.16
C LEU A 70 12.61 8.25 -10.04
N ALA A 71 13.43 7.72 -9.14
CA ALA A 71 13.54 6.28 -8.87
C ALA A 71 12.18 5.68 -8.48
N SER A 72 11.42 6.37 -7.62
CA SER A 72 10.08 5.92 -7.20
C SER A 72 9.08 5.95 -8.37
N LEU A 73 9.14 6.95 -9.24
CA LEU A 73 8.27 7.06 -10.41
C LEU A 73 8.57 5.92 -11.40
N PHE A 74 9.84 5.72 -11.75
CA PHE A 74 10.24 4.66 -12.68
C PHE A 74 9.92 3.27 -12.13
N TRP A 75 10.18 3.04 -10.83
CA TRP A 75 9.76 1.82 -10.19
C TRP A 75 8.25 1.59 -10.27
N ALA A 76 7.45 2.64 -10.08
CA ALA A 76 5.99 2.52 -10.17
C ALA A 76 5.52 2.18 -11.61
N VAL A 77 6.29 2.62 -12.61
CA VAL A 77 6.06 2.26 -14.00
C VAL A 77 6.49 0.82 -14.25
N ASP A 78 7.74 0.44 -13.99
CA ASP A 78 8.31 -0.90 -14.25
C ASP A 78 7.56 -2.02 -13.54
N THR A 79 6.91 -1.73 -12.41
CA THR A 79 6.13 -2.71 -11.65
C THR A 79 4.62 -2.66 -11.93
N GLY A 80 4.17 -1.87 -12.93
CA GLY A 80 2.75 -1.69 -13.26
C GLY A 80 1.92 -0.94 -12.20
N ARG A 81 2.58 -0.42 -11.15
CA ARG A 81 1.88 0.24 -10.03
C ARG A 81 1.28 1.58 -10.39
N LEU A 82 1.83 2.23 -11.41
CA LEU A 82 1.29 3.51 -11.89
C LEU A 82 -0.17 3.38 -12.34
N LEU A 83 -0.53 2.29 -12.99
CA LEU A 83 -1.90 1.98 -13.41
C LEU A 83 -2.68 1.23 -12.32
N GLN A 84 -2.03 0.33 -11.58
CA GLN A 84 -2.67 -0.44 -10.53
C GLN A 84 -3.28 0.45 -9.43
N ALA A 85 -2.56 1.48 -8.97
CA ALA A 85 -3.03 2.30 -7.85
C ALA A 85 -4.34 3.04 -8.15
N PRO A 86 -4.52 3.77 -9.28
CA PRO A 86 -5.82 4.35 -9.64
C PRO A 86 -6.92 3.30 -9.77
N GLY A 87 -6.64 2.14 -10.36
CA GLY A 87 -7.60 1.04 -10.48
C GLY A 87 -8.12 0.55 -9.13
N LEU A 88 -7.21 0.33 -8.17
CA LEU A 88 -7.57 -0.08 -6.80
C LEU A 88 -8.35 1.01 -6.05
N PHE A 89 -8.00 2.30 -6.22
CA PHE A 89 -8.78 3.40 -5.64
C PHE A 89 -10.22 3.43 -6.17
N ILE A 90 -10.42 3.19 -7.47
CA ILE A 90 -11.75 3.11 -8.06
C ILE A 90 -12.52 1.90 -7.51
N LEU A 91 -11.88 0.74 -7.37
CA LEU A 91 -12.50 -0.43 -6.72
C LEU A 91 -12.90 -0.12 -5.28
N GLY A 92 -12.04 0.55 -4.50
CA GLY A 92 -12.35 0.99 -3.14
C GLY A 92 -13.59 1.91 -3.11
N MET A 93 -13.71 2.83 -4.06
CA MET A 93 -14.88 3.71 -4.18
C MET A 93 -16.16 2.93 -4.54
N ILE A 94 -16.08 1.91 -5.39
CA ILE A 94 -17.20 1.02 -5.73
C ILE A 94 -17.65 0.25 -4.50
N LEU A 95 -16.70 -0.35 -3.75
CA LEU A 95 -16.98 -1.09 -2.52
C LEU A 95 -17.65 -0.20 -1.45
N ALA A 96 -17.17 1.04 -1.30
CA ALA A 96 -17.76 2.00 -0.36
C ALA A 96 -19.19 2.40 -0.74
N ARG A 97 -19.48 2.58 -2.04
CA ARG A 97 -20.84 2.92 -2.52
C ARG A 97 -21.85 1.78 -2.39
N GLY A 98 -21.38 0.55 -2.57
CA GLY A 98 -22.23 -0.64 -2.58
C GLY A 98 -22.53 -1.22 -1.19
N ASP A 99 -22.01 -0.58 -0.12
CA ASP A 99 -22.14 -1.04 1.27
C ASP A 99 -21.85 -2.55 1.46
N TYR A 100 -20.83 -3.02 0.71
CA TYR A 100 -20.48 -4.45 0.72
C TYR A 100 -19.96 -4.93 2.07
N PHE A 101 -19.40 -4.02 2.89
CA PHE A 101 -18.84 -4.37 4.19
C PHE A 101 -19.91 -4.69 5.25
N SER A 102 -21.18 -4.26 5.05
CA SER A 102 -22.31 -4.64 5.90
C SER A 102 -22.88 -6.03 5.60
N ARG A 103 -22.45 -6.66 4.50
CA ARG A 103 -22.93 -7.99 4.12
C ARG A 103 -22.42 -9.06 5.10
N GLY A 104 -23.27 -10.07 5.33
CA GLY A 104 -22.97 -11.17 6.26
C GLY A 104 -21.77 -12.03 5.85
N ALA A 105 -21.25 -12.82 6.81
CA ALA A 105 -20.07 -13.65 6.66
C ALA A 105 -20.11 -14.58 5.44
N GLY A 106 -21.27 -15.11 5.08
CA GLY A 106 -21.43 -16.01 3.92
C GLY A 106 -21.03 -15.39 2.58
N PHE A 107 -21.25 -14.08 2.42
CA PHE A 107 -20.78 -13.34 1.23
C PHE A 107 -19.25 -13.28 1.22
N TRP A 108 -18.65 -12.92 2.34
CA TRP A 108 -17.19 -12.78 2.46
C TRP A 108 -16.45 -14.12 2.39
N VAL A 109 -17.06 -15.23 2.85
CA VAL A 109 -16.50 -16.56 2.66
C VAL A 109 -16.40 -16.91 1.16
N LYS A 110 -17.38 -16.58 0.35
CA LYS A 110 -17.31 -16.77 -1.11
C LYS A 110 -16.18 -15.96 -1.74
N ILE A 111 -16.02 -14.70 -1.32
CA ILE A 111 -14.90 -13.85 -1.77
C ILE A 111 -13.55 -14.43 -1.33
N PHE A 112 -13.45 -14.90 -0.09
CA PHE A 112 -12.23 -15.54 0.43
C PHE A 112 -11.83 -16.76 -0.40
N VAL A 113 -12.75 -17.70 -0.64
CA VAL A 113 -12.48 -18.91 -1.41
C VAL A 113 -12.11 -18.56 -2.87
N GLY A 114 -12.87 -17.67 -3.50
CA GLY A 114 -12.58 -17.23 -4.87
C GLY A 114 -11.22 -16.54 -4.98
N SER A 115 -10.88 -15.66 -4.05
CA SER A 115 -9.59 -14.99 -4.00
C SER A 115 -8.43 -15.94 -3.70
N PHE A 116 -8.65 -16.95 -2.84
CA PHE A 116 -7.66 -17.99 -2.55
C PHE A 116 -7.34 -18.80 -3.81
N ILE A 117 -8.38 -19.29 -4.51
CA ILE A 117 -8.22 -20.05 -5.76
C ILE A 117 -7.52 -19.18 -6.81
N ALA A 118 -7.95 -17.94 -6.99
CA ALA A 118 -7.36 -17.02 -7.96
C ALA A 118 -5.87 -16.74 -7.63
N SER A 119 -5.53 -16.50 -6.37
CA SER A 119 -4.14 -16.28 -5.97
C SER A 119 -3.26 -17.50 -6.23
N PHE A 120 -3.77 -18.71 -5.98
CA PHE A 120 -3.06 -19.95 -6.26
C PHE A 120 -2.83 -20.14 -7.77
N LEU A 121 -3.86 -19.93 -8.58
CA LEU A 121 -3.76 -20.03 -10.06
C LEU A 121 -2.77 -19.02 -10.63
N PHE A 122 -2.83 -17.75 -10.20
CA PHE A 122 -1.88 -16.73 -10.64
C PHE A 122 -0.46 -17.03 -10.16
N TYR A 123 -0.30 -17.58 -8.95
CA TYR A 123 1.01 -18.01 -8.45
C TYR A 123 1.63 -19.08 -9.35
N VAL A 124 0.87 -20.12 -9.71
CA VAL A 124 1.35 -21.18 -10.60
C VAL A 124 1.61 -20.63 -12.00
N ALA A 125 0.71 -19.82 -12.54
CA ALA A 125 0.86 -19.25 -13.87
C ALA A 125 2.12 -18.38 -14.01
N LYS A 126 2.43 -17.54 -12.99
CA LYS A 126 3.60 -16.66 -13.04
C LYS A 126 4.95 -17.40 -13.03
N THR A 127 5.01 -18.63 -12.48
CA THR A 127 6.26 -19.41 -12.43
C THR A 127 6.73 -19.90 -13.81
N SER A 128 5.82 -19.95 -14.79
CA SER A 128 6.09 -20.42 -16.15
C SER A 128 5.93 -19.31 -17.21
N ALA A 129 5.72 -18.06 -16.78
CA ALA A 129 5.47 -16.94 -17.68
C ALA A 129 6.76 -16.24 -18.10
N VAL A 130 6.74 -15.63 -19.29
CA VAL A 130 7.78 -14.72 -19.78
C VAL A 130 7.75 -13.39 -19.02
N ASP A 131 8.85 -12.64 -19.04
CA ASP A 131 9.09 -11.49 -18.15
C ASP A 131 7.93 -10.48 -18.06
N ALA A 132 7.44 -9.96 -19.18
CA ALA A 132 6.35 -8.98 -19.19
C ALA A 132 5.03 -9.57 -18.63
N LEU A 133 4.70 -10.81 -18.99
CA LEU A 133 3.52 -11.51 -18.47
C LEU A 133 3.69 -11.83 -16.98
N GLN A 134 4.89 -12.07 -16.52
CA GLN A 134 5.18 -12.31 -15.11
C GLN A 134 4.87 -11.10 -14.23
N ILE A 135 5.10 -9.86 -14.73
CA ILE A 135 4.73 -8.62 -14.03
C ILE A 135 3.21 -8.56 -13.84
N ILE A 136 2.44 -8.77 -14.92
CA ILE A 136 0.97 -8.76 -14.87
C ILE A 136 0.43 -9.83 -13.91
N LEU A 137 0.92 -11.05 -14.02
CA LEU A 137 0.47 -12.16 -13.19
C LEU A 137 0.85 -11.97 -11.72
N THR A 138 2.02 -11.37 -11.45
CA THR A 138 2.43 -11.03 -10.08
C THR A 138 1.51 -9.95 -9.49
N MET A 139 1.10 -8.98 -10.27
CA MET A 139 0.16 -7.95 -9.84
C MET A 139 -1.22 -8.55 -9.54
N TRP A 140 -1.75 -9.40 -10.41
CA TRP A 140 -3.03 -10.07 -10.18
C TRP A 140 -2.99 -11.06 -9.02
N TYR A 141 -1.87 -11.77 -8.85
CA TYR A 141 -1.62 -12.58 -7.66
C TYR A 141 -1.70 -11.75 -6.38
N ASN A 142 -0.98 -10.63 -6.32
CA ASN A 142 -0.97 -9.74 -5.14
C ASN A 142 -2.37 -9.16 -4.86
N MET A 143 -3.13 -8.86 -5.91
CA MET A 143 -4.49 -8.34 -5.81
C MET A 143 -5.46 -9.41 -5.27
N ALA A 144 -5.38 -10.63 -5.78
CA ALA A 144 -6.16 -11.76 -5.30
C ALA A 144 -5.80 -12.13 -3.85
N PHE A 145 -4.50 -12.16 -3.53
CA PHE A 145 -4.02 -12.38 -2.17
C PHE A 145 -4.50 -11.30 -1.19
N THR A 146 -4.50 -10.04 -1.61
CA THR A 146 -5.07 -8.93 -0.82
C THR A 146 -6.57 -9.13 -0.60
N GLY A 147 -7.32 -9.52 -1.64
CA GLY A 147 -8.75 -9.85 -1.53
C GLY A 147 -9.02 -10.97 -0.52
N MET A 148 -8.15 -12.00 -0.50
CA MET A 148 -8.19 -13.08 0.49
C MET A 148 -7.97 -12.54 1.92
N LEU A 149 -6.95 -11.70 2.13
CA LEU A 149 -6.67 -11.12 3.46
C LEU A 149 -7.78 -10.20 3.94
N VAL A 150 -8.31 -9.35 3.06
CA VAL A 150 -9.43 -8.45 3.40
C VAL A 150 -10.67 -9.22 3.78
N SER A 151 -11.05 -10.23 2.99
CA SER A 151 -12.22 -11.07 3.30
C SER A 151 -12.04 -11.85 4.60
N MET A 152 -10.85 -12.42 4.84
CA MET A 152 -10.52 -13.07 6.10
C MET A 152 -10.67 -12.10 7.29
N PHE A 153 -10.14 -10.89 7.16
CA PHE A 153 -10.24 -9.87 8.21
C PHE A 153 -11.71 -9.49 8.47
N VAL A 154 -12.52 -9.31 7.43
CA VAL A 154 -13.95 -8.95 7.59
C VAL A 154 -14.71 -10.08 8.27
N ILE A 155 -14.47 -11.35 7.88
CA ILE A 155 -15.09 -12.53 8.52
C ILE A 155 -14.73 -12.57 10.01
N LEU A 156 -13.45 -12.41 10.34
CA LEU A 156 -12.99 -12.39 11.73
C LEU A 156 -13.57 -11.21 12.50
N TYR A 157 -13.65 -10.05 11.88
CA TYR A 157 -14.17 -8.82 12.52
C TYR A 157 -15.67 -8.90 12.84
N GLN A 158 -16.43 -9.72 12.10
CA GLN A 158 -17.84 -9.99 12.40
C GLN A 158 -18.02 -10.86 13.65
N ASN A 159 -16.94 -11.49 14.17
CA ASN A 159 -16.95 -12.18 15.44
C ASN A 159 -16.73 -11.19 16.59
N ASP A 160 -17.64 -11.20 17.57
CA ASP A 160 -17.64 -10.25 18.70
C ASP A 160 -16.36 -10.30 19.54
N VAL A 161 -15.75 -11.47 19.67
CA VAL A 161 -14.51 -11.65 20.43
C VAL A 161 -13.35 -10.96 19.71
N PHE A 162 -13.18 -11.23 18.41
CA PHE A 162 -12.15 -10.62 17.60
C PHE A 162 -12.36 -9.11 17.45
N GLY A 163 -13.60 -8.67 17.26
CA GLY A 163 -13.96 -7.24 17.20
C GLY A 163 -13.58 -6.49 18.48
N ARG A 164 -13.72 -7.10 19.65
CA ARG A 164 -13.27 -6.52 20.94
C ARG A 164 -11.76 -6.48 21.06
N MET A 165 -11.06 -7.54 20.67
CA MET A 165 -9.59 -7.61 20.69
C MET A 165 -8.97 -6.54 19.77
N THR A 166 -9.56 -6.34 18.60
CA THR A 166 -9.09 -5.39 17.58
C THR A 166 -9.57 -3.96 17.78
N ASN A 167 -10.30 -3.67 18.87
CA ASN A 167 -10.79 -2.32 19.15
C ASN A 167 -9.67 -1.25 19.20
N GLY A 168 -8.43 -1.64 19.54
CA GLY A 168 -7.26 -0.78 19.45
C GLY A 168 -6.98 -0.26 18.03
N LEU A 169 -7.20 -1.10 17.02
CA LEU A 169 -6.95 -0.76 15.62
C LEU A 169 -7.93 0.32 15.11
N ARG A 170 -9.12 0.44 15.70
CA ARG A 170 -10.06 1.53 15.36
C ARG A 170 -9.48 2.90 15.70
N PHE A 171 -8.83 3.03 16.84
CA PHE A 171 -8.14 4.28 17.22
C PHE A 171 -6.93 4.53 16.32
N TYR A 172 -6.19 3.48 16.01
CA TYR A 172 -5.06 3.54 15.08
C TYR A 172 -5.48 4.02 13.69
N GLY A 173 -6.55 3.45 13.13
CA GLY A 173 -7.10 3.83 11.82
C GLY A 173 -7.63 5.27 11.76
N ARG A 174 -8.16 5.81 12.88
CA ARG A 174 -8.62 7.21 12.96
C ARG A 174 -7.47 8.23 12.92
N MET A 175 -6.25 7.80 13.17
CA MET A 175 -5.02 8.61 13.14
C MET A 175 -4.05 8.10 12.09
N SER A 176 -4.56 7.64 10.95
CA SER A 176 -3.77 6.95 9.91
C SER A 176 -2.64 7.82 9.34
N LEU A 177 -2.88 9.10 9.08
CA LEU A 177 -1.88 10.03 8.57
C LEU A 177 -0.77 10.28 9.61
N THR A 178 -1.17 10.55 10.85
CA THR A 178 -0.22 10.72 11.97
C THR A 178 0.62 9.47 12.16
N ASN A 179 0.01 8.29 12.16
CA ASN A 179 0.71 7.02 12.34
C ASN A 179 1.66 6.72 11.16
N TYR A 180 1.22 6.96 9.93
CA TYR A 180 2.05 6.75 8.74
C TYR A 180 3.32 7.60 8.77
N ILE A 181 3.19 8.90 9.04
CA ILE A 181 4.33 9.81 9.08
C ILE A 181 5.23 9.51 10.29
N SER A 182 4.66 9.33 11.49
CA SER A 182 5.45 8.99 12.67
C SER A 182 6.16 7.64 12.54
N GLN A 183 5.53 6.65 11.92
CA GLN A 183 6.14 5.35 11.64
C GLN A 183 7.34 5.48 10.69
N SER A 184 7.21 6.31 9.65
CA SER A 184 8.31 6.57 8.72
C SER A 184 9.48 7.27 9.41
N ILE A 185 9.22 8.26 10.27
CA ILE A 185 10.25 8.96 11.05
C ILE A 185 10.92 7.99 12.04
N ILE A 186 10.15 7.24 12.82
CA ILE A 186 10.68 6.29 13.80
C ILE A 186 11.47 5.19 13.09
N GLY A 187 10.95 4.64 12.00
CA GLY A 187 11.62 3.63 11.21
C GLY A 187 12.96 4.12 10.65
N SER A 188 12.99 5.34 10.11
CA SER A 188 14.23 5.91 9.60
C SER A 188 15.26 6.15 10.73
N LEU A 189 14.86 6.61 11.91
CA LEU A 189 15.75 6.77 13.06
C LEU A 189 16.27 5.43 13.60
N ILE A 190 15.52 4.35 13.49
CA ILE A 190 15.94 3.02 13.96
C ILE A 190 16.88 2.36 12.95
N PHE A 191 16.53 2.38 11.66
CA PHE A 191 17.19 1.53 10.67
C PHE A 191 18.30 2.22 9.89
N PHE A 192 18.23 3.54 9.66
CA PHE A 192 19.23 4.22 8.83
C PHE A 192 20.54 4.53 9.56
N PRO A 193 21.68 4.55 8.85
CA PRO A 193 23.01 4.76 9.43
C PRO A 193 23.21 6.10 10.13
N TYR A 194 22.50 7.15 9.73
CA TYR A 194 22.61 8.48 10.35
C TYR A 194 22.05 8.55 11.78
N ALA A 195 21.34 7.52 12.25
CA ALA A 195 20.82 7.45 13.62
C ALA A 195 21.31 6.16 14.30
N LEU A 196 20.43 5.17 14.52
CA LEU A 196 20.83 3.93 15.19
C LEU A 196 21.49 2.90 14.26
N GLY A 197 21.28 2.97 12.95
CA GLY A 197 21.92 2.12 11.94
C GLY A 197 21.64 0.62 12.07
N LEU A 198 20.50 0.25 12.67
CA LEU A 198 20.23 -1.15 13.01
C LEU A 198 19.87 -2.04 11.80
N ALA A 199 19.76 -1.48 10.59
CA ALA A 199 19.43 -2.25 9.39
C ALA A 199 20.46 -3.36 9.09
N SER A 200 21.74 -3.09 9.35
CA SER A 200 22.84 -4.04 9.09
C SER A 200 22.97 -5.14 10.15
N THR A 201 22.48 -4.90 11.37
CA THR A 201 22.66 -5.78 12.54
C THR A 201 21.40 -6.56 12.89
N LEU A 202 20.23 -6.01 12.63
CA LEU A 202 18.95 -6.65 12.91
C LEU A 202 18.54 -7.55 11.75
N GLY A 203 18.46 -8.86 12.00
CA GLY A 203 17.82 -9.78 11.06
C GLY A 203 16.32 -9.54 10.93
N ILE A 204 15.67 -10.19 9.94
CA ILE A 204 14.25 -10.02 9.61
C ILE A 204 13.34 -10.24 10.83
N ALA A 205 13.61 -11.27 11.65
CA ALA A 205 12.80 -11.59 12.82
C ALA A 205 12.82 -10.47 13.87
N TRP A 206 13.97 -9.90 14.17
CA TRP A 206 14.09 -8.79 15.13
C TRP A 206 13.51 -7.50 14.58
N SER A 207 13.66 -7.22 13.29
CA SER A 207 13.00 -6.08 12.63
C SER A 207 11.47 -6.17 12.76
N PHE A 208 10.91 -7.38 12.64
CA PHE A 208 9.48 -7.61 12.87
C PHE A 208 9.07 -7.32 14.33
N VAL A 209 9.86 -7.76 15.31
CA VAL A 209 9.59 -7.48 16.73
C VAL A 209 9.62 -5.98 17.01
N VAL A 210 10.60 -5.27 16.47
CA VAL A 210 10.67 -3.80 16.56
C VAL A 210 9.44 -3.16 15.95
N GLY A 211 9.01 -3.59 14.77
CA GLY A 211 7.79 -3.12 14.11
C GLY A 211 6.54 -3.30 14.97
N LEU A 212 6.39 -4.48 15.61
CA LEU A 212 5.29 -4.73 16.55
C LEU A 212 5.36 -3.82 17.78
N GLY A 213 6.56 -3.55 18.29
CA GLY A 213 6.78 -2.61 19.39
C GLY A 213 6.33 -1.19 19.03
N VAL A 214 6.75 -0.70 17.87
CA VAL A 214 6.35 0.62 17.35
C VAL A 214 4.83 0.70 17.17
N MET A 215 4.22 -0.31 16.55
CA MET A 215 2.77 -0.37 16.36
C MET A 215 2.02 -0.35 17.71
N SER A 216 2.51 -1.10 18.69
CA SER A 216 1.90 -1.15 20.03
C SER A 216 1.98 0.21 20.74
N ALA A 217 3.12 0.87 20.65
CA ALA A 217 3.31 2.22 21.18
C ALA A 217 2.40 3.24 20.49
N GLN A 218 2.26 3.15 19.19
CA GLN A 218 1.35 4.00 18.41
C GLN A 218 -0.12 3.75 18.78
N ILE A 219 -0.56 2.50 18.96
CA ILE A 219 -1.93 2.19 19.42
C ILE A 219 -2.18 2.77 20.80
N TRP A 220 -1.22 2.65 21.71
CA TRP A 220 -1.31 3.26 23.05
C TRP A 220 -1.43 4.79 22.96
N PHE A 221 -0.58 5.43 22.16
CA PHE A 221 -0.63 6.88 21.91
C PHE A 221 -1.97 7.31 21.32
N CYS A 222 -2.46 6.61 20.28
CA CYS A 222 -3.75 6.91 19.65
C CYS A 222 -4.92 6.83 20.64
N ARG A 223 -4.95 5.79 21.47
CA ARG A 223 -5.97 5.65 22.54
C ARG A 223 -5.92 6.80 23.53
N ARG A 224 -4.72 7.21 23.94
CA ARG A 224 -4.52 8.32 24.89
C ARG A 224 -4.94 9.64 24.29
N TRP A 225 -4.48 9.93 23.07
CA TRP A 225 -4.74 11.17 22.34
C TRP A 225 -6.23 11.38 22.04
N LEU A 226 -6.89 10.37 21.52
CA LEU A 226 -8.31 10.44 21.13
C LEU A 226 -9.30 10.48 22.33
N ARG A 227 -8.82 10.39 23.56
CA ARG A 227 -9.64 10.70 24.75
C ARG A 227 -9.95 12.19 24.89
N THR A 228 -9.02 13.03 24.45
CA THR A 228 -9.10 14.49 24.61
C THR A 228 -9.28 15.22 23.29
N HIS A 229 -8.98 14.57 22.16
CA HIS A 229 -9.01 15.17 20.83
C HIS A 229 -9.92 14.37 19.89
N ARG A 230 -10.60 15.07 18.97
CA ARG A 230 -11.49 14.42 17.99
C ARG A 230 -10.77 13.71 16.85
N GLN A 231 -9.56 14.15 16.53
CA GLN A 231 -8.74 13.65 15.40
C GLN A 231 -7.26 13.73 15.74
N GLY A 232 -6.40 13.06 14.97
CA GLY A 232 -4.96 13.12 15.18
C GLY A 232 -4.36 14.49 14.87
N PRO A 233 -3.14 14.78 15.33
CA PRO A 233 -2.51 16.08 15.13
C PRO A 233 -2.29 16.41 13.64
N LEU A 234 -1.80 15.47 12.82
CA LEU A 234 -1.58 15.70 11.40
C LEU A 234 -2.88 15.69 10.60
N GLU A 235 -3.87 14.90 11.00
CA GLU A 235 -5.23 14.94 10.46
C GLU A 235 -5.86 16.32 10.69
N ALA A 236 -5.63 16.94 11.87
CA ALA A 236 -6.13 18.27 12.18
C ALA A 236 -5.49 19.35 11.30
N VAL A 237 -4.17 19.27 11.09
CA VAL A 237 -3.44 20.17 10.18
C VAL A 237 -3.96 20.00 8.75
N TRP A 238 -4.03 18.75 8.26
CA TRP A 238 -4.55 18.45 6.93
C TRP A 238 -5.96 18.98 6.72
N HIS A 239 -6.84 18.76 7.69
CA HIS A 239 -8.21 19.25 7.63
C HIS A 239 -8.28 20.78 7.55
N ARG A 240 -7.47 21.49 8.34
CA ARG A 240 -7.39 22.96 8.28
C ARG A 240 -6.88 23.47 6.93
N LEU A 241 -5.84 22.83 6.39
CA LEU A 241 -5.27 23.22 5.08
C LEU A 241 -6.21 22.93 3.91
N THR A 242 -7.00 21.87 4.01
CA THR A 242 -7.94 21.47 2.95
C THR A 242 -9.22 22.33 2.95
N TRP A 243 -9.68 22.73 4.13
CA TRP A 243 -10.90 23.52 4.34
C TRP A 243 -10.57 24.94 4.78
N LEU A 244 -9.58 25.56 4.15
CA LEU A 244 -9.31 26.99 4.35
C LEU A 244 -10.60 27.79 4.08
N LYS A 245 -11.33 28.11 5.17
CA LYS A 245 -12.36 29.13 5.25
C LYS A 245 -11.83 30.28 6.08
#